data_ab4b91e105b7f1d8173b7fde010e8d47
#
_entry.id   ab4b91e105b7f1d8173b7fde010e8d47
#
_cell.length_a   1.000
_cell.length_b   1.000
_cell.length_c   1.000
_cell.angle_alpha   90.00
_cell.angle_beta   90.00
_cell.angle_gamma   90.00
#
_symmetry.space_group_name_H-M   'P 1'
#
loop_
_entity.id
_entity.type
_entity.pdbx_description
1 polymer ?
#
loop_
_entity_poly.entity_id
_entity_poly.type
_entity_poly.pdbx_seq_one_letter_code
_entity_poly.pdbx_strand_id
1 'polypeptide(L)'
;VYNWEFEGISKGKKKDLLEKLKLKRGTELSDYVIDKNSKLIHKYYADKGFRNAEVSVRIDNDSILKQAVNVTFIVDRKRKIKIGEINFTGNEEFSDKRLRRTFKKTHQKSLNFFRGAKFNEEDFENDKELLLDFYNSKGFRNANIVADSIYAINDKRMGITLDISEGNKYYIRNVSWIGNSVYETDELARMFGVEKGSIYDKKSMYKRLGIGAYYNPDEPSITNLYKDQGYLTSQIDPAEIIIGKDSIDLEVRVFEGKQFTIN
;
A
#
# COMPACT_ATOMS: atom_id res chain seq x y z
N VAL A 1 4.61 -6.61 -36.95
CA VAL A 1 5.20 -5.25 -36.89
C VAL A 1 6.68 -5.32 -37.22
N TYR A 2 7.13 -4.50 -38.17
CA TYR A 2 8.54 -4.42 -38.53
C TYR A 2 9.32 -3.47 -37.63
N ASN A 3 8.74 -2.31 -37.29
CA ASN A 3 9.38 -1.33 -36.46
C ASN A 3 8.38 -0.68 -35.48
N TRP A 4 8.88 -0.33 -34.29
CA TRP A 4 8.15 0.41 -33.27
C TRP A 4 8.82 1.77 -33.05
N GLU A 5 8.08 2.83 -33.23
CA GLU A 5 8.57 4.18 -33.07
C GLU A 5 7.80 4.99 -32.04
N PHE A 6 8.42 6.05 -31.56
CA PHE A 6 7.81 6.99 -30.62
C PHE A 6 8.08 8.42 -31.07
N GLU A 7 7.04 9.23 -31.11
CA GLU A 7 7.10 10.68 -31.32
C GLU A 7 6.72 11.43 -30.05
N GLY A 8 7.14 12.69 -29.90
CA GLY A 8 6.84 13.52 -28.72
C GLY A 8 7.64 13.21 -27.44
N ILE A 9 8.60 12.28 -27.52
CA ILE A 9 9.43 11.87 -26.37
C ILE A 9 10.93 11.92 -26.68
N SER A 10 11.77 12.09 -25.62
CA SER A 10 13.23 12.14 -25.79
C SER A 10 13.84 10.75 -26.06
N LYS A 11 15.02 10.73 -26.71
CA LYS A 11 15.72 9.49 -27.07
C LYS A 11 15.95 8.52 -25.91
N GLY A 12 16.36 9.02 -24.72
CA GLY A 12 16.55 8.17 -23.54
C GLY A 12 15.26 7.48 -23.06
N LYS A 13 14.13 8.19 -23.14
CA LYS A 13 12.83 7.62 -22.75
C LYS A 13 12.28 6.63 -23.77
N LYS A 14 12.66 6.73 -25.05
CA LYS A 14 12.31 5.73 -26.05
C LYS A 14 12.84 4.35 -25.67
N LYS A 15 14.10 4.26 -25.23
CA LYS A 15 14.72 3.00 -24.80
C LYS A 15 14.00 2.41 -23.58
N ASP A 16 13.75 3.22 -22.55
CA ASP A 16 13.03 2.80 -21.35
C ASP A 16 11.64 2.25 -21.66
N LEU A 17 10.91 2.89 -22.60
CA LEU A 17 9.58 2.46 -23.00
C LEU A 17 9.62 1.17 -23.82
N LEU A 18 10.55 1.02 -24.76
CA LEU A 18 10.69 -0.21 -25.54
C LEU A 18 10.94 -1.43 -24.63
N GLU A 19 11.79 -1.28 -23.62
CA GLU A 19 12.07 -2.33 -22.65
C GLU A 19 10.83 -2.67 -21.79
N LYS A 20 10.13 -1.64 -21.29
CA LYS A 20 8.92 -1.85 -20.47
C LYS A 20 7.76 -2.45 -21.23
N LEU A 21 7.55 -2.04 -22.46
CA LEU A 21 6.45 -2.51 -23.30
C LEU A 21 6.75 -3.88 -23.92
N LYS A 22 7.99 -4.37 -23.83
CA LYS A 22 8.44 -5.64 -24.41
C LYS A 22 8.11 -5.78 -25.90
N LEU A 23 8.15 -4.65 -26.64
CA LEU A 23 7.86 -4.61 -28.05
C LEU A 23 9.01 -5.22 -28.85
N LYS A 24 8.69 -6.20 -29.68
CA LYS A 24 9.67 -6.91 -30.53
C LYS A 24 9.26 -6.82 -32.00
N ARG A 25 10.25 -6.89 -32.88
CA ARG A 25 10.00 -7.14 -34.31
C ARG A 25 9.31 -8.50 -34.49
N GLY A 26 8.41 -8.58 -35.45
CA GLY A 26 7.63 -9.80 -35.71
C GLY A 26 6.39 -9.97 -34.82
N THR A 27 6.12 -9.04 -33.89
CA THR A 27 4.87 -9.06 -33.11
C THR A 27 3.68 -8.89 -34.05
N GLU A 28 2.69 -9.76 -33.96
CA GLU A 28 1.43 -9.62 -34.66
C GLU A 28 0.68 -8.39 -34.16
N LEU A 29 0.23 -7.54 -35.08
CA LEU A 29 -0.51 -6.35 -34.74
C LEU A 29 -1.99 -6.68 -34.58
N SER A 30 -2.53 -6.37 -33.40
CA SER A 30 -3.96 -6.43 -33.10
C SER A 30 -4.37 -5.20 -32.30
N ASP A 31 -5.67 -4.87 -32.32
CA ASP A 31 -6.24 -3.77 -31.52
C ASP A 31 -5.91 -3.93 -30.04
N TYR A 32 -5.91 -5.18 -29.55
CA TYR A 32 -5.50 -5.48 -28.18
C TYR A 32 -4.04 -5.07 -27.88
N VAL A 33 -3.11 -5.33 -28.79
CA VAL A 33 -1.69 -4.94 -28.62
C VAL A 33 -1.55 -3.43 -28.60
N ILE A 34 -2.27 -2.73 -29.47
CA ILE A 34 -2.29 -1.27 -29.55
C ILE A 34 -2.85 -0.67 -28.25
N ASP A 35 -4.05 -1.08 -27.84
CA ASP A 35 -4.73 -0.57 -26.65
C ASP A 35 -3.93 -0.82 -25.38
N LYS A 36 -3.47 -2.05 -25.17
CA LYS A 36 -2.61 -2.42 -24.03
C LYS A 36 -1.38 -1.54 -23.93
N ASN A 37 -0.65 -1.34 -25.03
CA ASN A 37 0.58 -0.55 -25.01
C ASN A 37 0.30 0.94 -24.87
N SER A 38 -0.77 1.45 -25.45
CA SER A 38 -1.22 2.84 -25.27
C SER A 38 -1.55 3.11 -23.79
N LYS A 39 -2.27 2.22 -23.12
CA LYS A 39 -2.57 2.31 -21.68
C LYS A 39 -1.31 2.26 -20.82
N LEU A 40 -0.35 1.41 -21.15
CA LEU A 40 0.93 1.34 -20.44
C LEU A 40 1.76 2.61 -20.61
N ILE A 41 1.78 3.20 -21.80
CA ILE A 41 2.44 4.49 -22.07
C ILE A 41 1.76 5.60 -21.30
N HIS A 42 0.42 5.65 -21.34
CA HIS A 42 -0.35 6.61 -20.55
C HIS A 42 -0.02 6.51 -19.07
N LYS A 43 -0.09 5.30 -18.48
CA LYS A 43 0.26 5.04 -17.08
C LYS A 43 1.69 5.51 -16.75
N TYR A 44 2.67 5.19 -17.61
CA TYR A 44 4.06 5.63 -17.43
C TYR A 44 4.19 7.16 -17.30
N TYR A 45 3.41 7.92 -18.07
CA TYR A 45 3.42 9.37 -18.00
C TYR A 45 2.57 9.91 -16.85
N ALA A 46 1.44 9.28 -16.54
CA ALA A 46 0.61 9.61 -15.38
C ALA A 46 1.41 9.51 -14.08
N ASP A 47 2.17 8.43 -13.86
CA ASP A 47 3.05 8.24 -12.71
C ASP A 47 4.16 9.30 -12.60
N LYS A 48 4.49 9.96 -13.73
CA LYS A 48 5.41 11.09 -13.76
C LYS A 48 4.73 12.46 -13.58
N GLY A 49 3.42 12.46 -13.32
CA GLY A 49 2.59 13.63 -13.08
C GLY A 49 1.93 14.22 -14.33
N PHE A 50 2.02 13.56 -15.49
CA PHE A 50 1.36 13.96 -16.73
C PHE A 50 0.05 13.18 -16.92
N ARG A 51 -0.91 13.35 -16.02
CA ARG A 51 -2.16 12.57 -16.00
C ARG A 51 -3.01 12.73 -17.25
N ASN A 52 -2.94 13.88 -17.90
CA ASN A 52 -3.68 14.18 -19.13
C ASN A 52 -2.85 13.88 -20.38
N ALA A 53 -1.80 13.04 -20.27
CA ALA A 53 -1.05 12.62 -21.44
C ALA A 53 -1.99 11.89 -22.42
N GLU A 54 -1.89 12.23 -23.68
CA GLU A 54 -2.62 11.57 -24.76
C GLU A 54 -1.66 10.71 -25.56
N VAL A 55 -2.11 9.54 -25.95
CA VAL A 55 -1.36 8.60 -26.78
C VAL A 55 -2.20 8.28 -27.99
N SER A 56 -1.74 8.67 -29.15
CA SER A 56 -2.31 8.27 -30.44
C SER A 56 -1.37 7.34 -31.19
N VAL A 57 -1.89 6.58 -32.12
CA VAL A 57 -1.13 5.58 -32.87
C VAL A 57 -1.28 5.83 -34.33
N ARG A 58 -0.15 5.87 -35.05
CA ARG A 58 -0.08 5.88 -36.51
C ARG A 58 0.48 4.55 -36.99
N ILE A 59 -0.16 3.96 -37.99
CA ILE A 59 0.24 2.69 -38.58
C ILE A 59 0.51 2.96 -40.08
N ASP A 60 1.75 2.75 -40.48
CA ASP A 60 2.19 2.94 -41.86
C ASP A 60 2.65 1.59 -42.44
N ASN A 61 2.29 1.30 -43.70
CA ASN A 61 2.80 0.12 -44.36
C ASN A 61 4.31 0.26 -44.60
N ASP A 62 5.05 -0.82 -44.41
CA ASP A 62 6.48 -0.81 -44.72
C ASP A 62 6.70 -0.71 -46.22
N SER A 63 7.63 0.16 -46.66
CA SER A 63 7.88 0.41 -48.09
C SER A 63 8.60 -0.73 -48.79
N ILE A 64 9.23 -1.65 -48.03
CA ILE A 64 10.07 -2.72 -48.57
C ILE A 64 9.38 -4.08 -48.38
N LEU A 65 8.76 -4.32 -47.26
CA LEU A 65 8.14 -5.59 -46.87
C LEU A 65 6.62 -5.53 -47.00
N LYS A 66 6.08 -6.14 -48.07
CA LYS A 66 4.64 -6.07 -48.45
C LYS A 66 3.61 -6.49 -47.37
N GLN A 67 4.02 -7.17 -46.31
CA GLN A 67 3.13 -7.64 -45.20
C GLN A 67 3.58 -7.11 -43.86
N ALA A 68 4.39 -6.07 -43.83
CA ALA A 68 4.91 -5.49 -42.62
C ALA A 68 4.37 -4.08 -42.41
N VAL A 69 4.20 -3.68 -41.17
CA VAL A 69 3.76 -2.34 -40.75
C VAL A 69 4.74 -1.74 -39.79
N ASN A 70 4.88 -0.43 -39.85
CA ASN A 70 5.58 0.38 -38.86
C ASN A 70 4.54 1.03 -37.95
N VAL A 71 4.70 0.92 -36.64
CA VAL A 71 3.77 1.45 -35.65
C VAL A 71 4.45 2.57 -34.87
N THR A 72 3.87 3.76 -34.91
CA THR A 72 4.37 4.94 -34.21
C THR A 72 3.40 5.35 -33.12
N PHE A 73 3.85 5.30 -31.84
CA PHE A 73 3.12 5.90 -30.70
C PHE A 73 3.48 7.38 -30.61
N ILE A 74 2.47 8.24 -30.79
CA ILE A 74 2.61 9.70 -30.70
C ILE A 74 2.13 10.12 -29.33
N VAL A 75 3.02 10.70 -28.51
CA VAL A 75 2.75 11.03 -27.11
C VAL A 75 2.72 12.55 -26.92
N ASP A 76 1.54 13.09 -26.65
CA ASP A 76 1.40 14.44 -26.13
C ASP A 76 1.29 14.40 -24.60
N ARG A 77 2.35 14.79 -23.93
CA ARG A 77 2.44 14.71 -22.47
C ARG A 77 1.53 15.70 -21.74
N LYS A 78 1.05 16.75 -22.42
CA LYS A 78 0.35 17.88 -21.80
C LYS A 78 1.15 18.47 -20.63
N ARG A 79 0.47 19.19 -19.72
CA ARG A 79 1.10 19.81 -18.55
C ARG A 79 1.11 18.84 -17.36
N LYS A 80 2.10 19.01 -16.48
CA LYS A 80 2.11 18.30 -15.20
C LYS A 80 1.00 18.81 -14.30
N ILE A 81 0.24 17.87 -13.73
CA ILE A 81 -0.75 18.12 -12.69
C ILE A 81 -0.13 17.79 -11.34
N LYS A 82 -0.31 18.68 -10.36
CA LYS A 82 0.18 18.51 -8.98
C LYS A 82 -0.99 18.43 -8.02
N ILE A 83 -0.79 17.71 -6.92
CA ILE A 83 -1.75 17.69 -5.82
C ILE A 83 -1.76 19.09 -5.19
N GLY A 84 -2.90 19.77 -5.25
CA GLY A 84 -3.13 21.07 -4.64
C GLY A 84 -3.56 20.96 -3.20
N GLU A 85 -4.45 20.01 -2.91
CA GLU A 85 -5.02 19.79 -1.57
C GLU A 85 -5.35 18.31 -1.37
N ILE A 86 -5.36 17.90 -0.10
CA ILE A 86 -5.85 16.60 0.37
C ILE A 86 -6.77 16.92 1.55
N ASN A 87 -8.04 16.61 1.40
CA ASN A 87 -9.11 16.87 2.36
C ASN A 87 -9.66 15.55 2.90
N PHE A 88 -10.21 15.60 4.09
CA PHE A 88 -10.85 14.47 4.74
C PHE A 88 -12.25 14.89 5.19
N THR A 89 -13.18 13.92 5.18
CA THR A 89 -14.54 14.04 5.72
C THR A 89 -14.79 12.88 6.67
N GLY A 90 -15.68 13.05 7.64
CA GLY A 90 -15.97 12.02 8.64
C GLY A 90 -14.88 11.77 9.70
N ASN A 91 -13.82 12.57 9.69
CA ASN A 91 -12.70 12.50 10.64
C ASN A 91 -12.95 13.41 11.86
N GLU A 92 -13.77 12.95 12.79
CA GLU A 92 -14.16 13.74 13.98
C GLU A 92 -13.04 13.76 15.04
N GLU A 93 -12.29 12.67 15.20
CA GLU A 93 -11.28 12.49 16.24
C GLU A 93 -9.91 13.09 15.88
N PHE A 94 -9.58 13.19 14.61
CA PHE A 94 -8.28 13.68 14.17
C PHE A 94 -8.40 14.77 13.10
N SER A 95 -7.67 15.86 13.31
CA SER A 95 -7.62 16.94 12.31
C SER A 95 -6.97 16.49 11.01
N ASP A 96 -7.40 17.06 9.88
CA ASP A 96 -6.81 16.87 8.55
C ASP A 96 -5.29 17.02 8.55
N LYS A 97 -4.77 18.03 9.29
CA LYS A 97 -3.32 18.25 9.40
C LYS A 97 -2.60 17.03 10.00
N ARG A 98 -3.22 16.33 10.94
CA ARG A 98 -2.67 15.11 11.54
C ARG A 98 -2.74 13.95 10.58
N LEU A 99 -3.88 13.78 9.91
CA LEU A 99 -4.08 12.71 8.93
C LEU A 99 -3.14 12.87 7.73
N ARG A 100 -2.98 14.08 7.19
CA ARG A 100 -2.00 14.33 6.12
C ARG A 100 -0.56 13.97 6.47
N ARG A 101 -0.19 13.89 7.75
CA ARG A 101 1.17 13.46 8.18
C ARG A 101 1.39 11.97 8.13
N THR A 102 0.33 11.16 8.07
CA THR A 102 0.43 9.71 7.89
C THR A 102 0.91 9.36 6.48
N PHE A 103 0.57 10.19 5.50
CA PHE A 103 0.95 10.03 4.11
C PHE A 103 2.47 10.25 3.95
N LYS A 104 3.14 9.27 3.34
CA LYS A 104 4.61 9.28 3.15
C LYS A 104 5.03 9.70 1.76
N LYS A 105 4.21 9.44 0.76
CA LYS A 105 4.49 9.66 -0.66
C LYS A 105 3.54 10.67 -1.30
N THR A 106 2.26 10.61 -0.97
CA THR A 106 1.22 11.48 -1.51
C THR A 106 1.16 12.77 -0.70
N HIS A 107 1.68 13.86 -1.26
CA HIS A 107 1.73 15.15 -0.58
C HIS A 107 1.11 16.25 -1.41
N GLN A 108 0.33 17.12 -0.77
CA GLN A 108 -0.11 18.36 -1.38
C GLN A 108 1.07 19.33 -1.57
N LYS A 109 0.94 20.24 -2.53
CA LYS A 109 1.95 21.28 -2.77
C LYS A 109 2.17 22.10 -1.50
N SER A 110 3.40 22.15 -1.03
CA SER A 110 3.84 22.92 0.14
C SER A 110 4.87 23.98 -0.29
N LEU A 111 5.14 24.94 0.59
CA LEU A 111 6.28 25.87 0.46
C LEU A 111 7.63 25.16 0.49
N ASN A 112 7.68 23.95 1.02
CA ASN A 112 8.86 23.10 0.97
C ASN A 112 9.03 22.49 -0.45
N PHE A 113 9.89 23.11 -1.26
CA PHE A 113 10.15 22.72 -2.65
C PHE A 113 10.71 21.31 -2.83
N PHE A 114 11.25 20.70 -1.77
CA PHE A 114 11.81 19.35 -1.81
C PHE A 114 10.76 18.23 -1.75
N ARG A 115 9.53 18.53 -1.30
CA ARG A 115 8.43 17.57 -1.33
C ARG A 115 7.72 17.63 -2.67
N GLY A 116 7.82 16.54 -3.43
CA GLY A 116 7.08 16.38 -4.66
C GLY A 116 5.56 16.34 -4.39
N ALA A 117 4.79 17.05 -5.21
CA ALA A 117 3.31 17.00 -5.18
C ALA A 117 2.78 16.22 -6.39
N LYS A 118 3.51 15.21 -6.83
CA LYS A 118 3.06 14.30 -7.89
C LYS A 118 2.06 13.31 -7.31
N PHE A 119 1.06 12.97 -8.09
CA PHE A 119 0.19 11.85 -7.80
C PHE A 119 0.75 10.58 -8.46
N ASN A 120 0.84 9.52 -7.71
CA ASN A 120 1.04 8.16 -8.17
C ASN A 120 0.00 7.29 -7.47
N GLU A 121 -0.67 6.42 -8.20
CA GLU A 121 -1.79 5.64 -7.71
C GLU A 121 -1.34 4.58 -6.68
N GLU A 122 -0.23 3.88 -6.96
CA GLU A 122 0.34 2.89 -6.04
C GLU A 122 0.80 3.55 -4.72
N ASP A 123 1.49 4.70 -4.81
CA ASP A 123 1.89 5.47 -3.63
C ASP A 123 0.67 5.93 -2.81
N PHE A 124 -0.43 6.30 -3.48
CA PHE A 124 -1.66 6.73 -2.83
C PHE A 124 -2.38 5.57 -2.13
N GLU A 125 -2.46 4.39 -2.76
CA GLU A 125 -3.01 3.19 -2.10
C GLU A 125 -2.20 2.83 -0.84
N ASN A 126 -0.88 2.81 -0.93
CA ASN A 126 -0.01 2.57 0.22
C ASN A 126 -0.21 3.62 1.33
N ASP A 127 -0.41 4.88 0.98
CA ASP A 127 -0.67 5.94 1.96
C ASP A 127 -2.06 5.83 2.60
N LYS A 128 -3.07 5.28 1.90
CA LYS A 128 -4.38 4.93 2.48
C LYS A 128 -4.23 3.81 3.53
N GLU A 129 -3.41 2.81 3.28
CA GLU A 129 -3.12 1.76 4.26
C GLU A 129 -2.43 2.34 5.51
N LEU A 130 -1.45 3.24 5.34
CA LEU A 130 -0.79 3.92 6.45
C LEU A 130 -1.77 4.78 7.26
N LEU A 131 -2.76 5.39 6.63
CA LEU A 131 -3.82 6.12 7.31
C LEU A 131 -4.68 5.19 8.18
N LEU A 132 -5.08 4.04 7.65
CA LEU A 132 -5.84 3.04 8.41
C LEU A 132 -4.99 2.42 9.54
N ASP A 133 -3.72 2.14 9.31
CA ASP A 133 -2.76 1.73 10.34
C ASP A 133 -2.68 2.75 11.48
N PHE A 134 -2.66 4.05 11.14
CA PHE A 134 -2.70 5.11 12.15
C PHE A 134 -3.97 5.05 12.99
N TYR A 135 -5.15 4.94 12.37
CA TYR A 135 -6.42 4.81 13.10
C TYR A 135 -6.43 3.58 14.00
N ASN A 136 -6.01 2.43 13.48
CA ASN A 136 -5.87 1.20 14.25
C ASN A 136 -4.95 1.37 15.46
N SER A 137 -3.81 2.06 15.31
CA SER A 137 -2.87 2.34 16.41
C SER A 137 -3.45 3.27 17.50
N LYS A 138 -4.60 3.87 17.22
CA LYS A 138 -5.34 4.75 18.17
C LYS A 138 -6.61 4.10 18.73
N GLY A 139 -6.81 2.83 18.43
CA GLY A 139 -7.94 2.05 18.93
C GLY A 139 -9.12 1.97 17.96
N PHE A 140 -9.08 2.65 16.84
CA PHE A 140 -10.18 2.67 15.87
C PHE A 140 -10.08 1.46 14.94
N ARG A 141 -10.35 0.26 15.49
CA ARG A 141 -10.22 -1.03 14.82
C ARG A 141 -11.02 -1.14 13.52
N ASN A 142 -12.19 -0.53 13.51
CA ASN A 142 -13.14 -0.59 12.41
C ASN A 142 -13.07 0.64 11.49
N ALA A 143 -12.05 1.48 11.66
CA ALA A 143 -11.85 2.62 10.76
C ALA A 143 -11.67 2.13 9.32
N ASN A 144 -12.36 2.78 8.41
CA ASN A 144 -12.25 2.48 6.99
C ASN A 144 -12.41 3.76 6.15
N ILE A 145 -11.93 3.69 4.90
CA ILE A 145 -12.15 4.73 3.90
C ILE A 145 -13.38 4.29 3.10
N VAL A 146 -14.48 5.00 3.28
CA VAL A 146 -15.77 4.71 2.63
C VAL A 146 -15.72 5.02 1.14
N ALA A 147 -15.08 6.14 0.82
CA ALA A 147 -14.88 6.58 -0.55
C ALA A 147 -13.65 7.49 -0.66
N ASP A 148 -13.07 7.53 -1.83
CA ASP A 148 -12.12 8.56 -2.20
C ASP A 148 -12.46 9.15 -3.57
N SER A 149 -12.15 10.41 -3.75
CA SER A 149 -12.38 11.12 -5.00
C SER A 149 -11.19 11.98 -5.38
N ILE A 150 -10.91 11.99 -6.68
CA ILE A 150 -9.86 12.77 -7.29
C ILE A 150 -10.50 13.71 -8.31
N TYR A 151 -10.32 15.01 -8.14
CA TYR A 151 -10.96 16.02 -8.98
C TYR A 151 -9.99 17.10 -9.45
N ALA A 152 -10.32 17.73 -10.58
CA ALA A 152 -9.56 18.86 -11.08
C ALA A 152 -9.92 20.13 -10.33
N ILE A 153 -8.92 20.81 -9.76
CA ILE A 153 -9.09 22.17 -9.22
C ILE A 153 -8.89 23.16 -10.37
N ASN A 154 -7.90 22.93 -11.21
CA ASN A 154 -7.61 23.66 -12.43
C ASN A 154 -6.64 22.86 -13.32
N ASP A 155 -6.22 23.41 -14.48
CA ASP A 155 -5.34 22.76 -15.46
C ASP A 155 -3.98 22.26 -14.91
N LYS A 156 -3.58 22.72 -13.72
CA LYS A 156 -2.27 22.41 -13.11
C LYS A 156 -2.38 21.73 -11.76
N ARG A 157 -3.59 21.66 -11.17
CA ARG A 157 -3.81 21.17 -9.82
C ARG A 157 -5.02 20.26 -9.74
N MET A 158 -4.89 19.24 -8.93
CA MET A 158 -5.94 18.31 -8.55
C MET A 158 -6.14 18.34 -7.04
N GLY A 159 -7.36 18.06 -6.60
CA GLY A 159 -7.72 17.77 -5.21
C GLY A 159 -7.96 16.29 -5.01
N ILE A 160 -7.78 15.86 -3.78
CA ILE A 160 -8.12 14.52 -3.29
C ILE A 160 -8.99 14.71 -2.05
N THR A 161 -10.11 14.00 -1.99
CA THR A 161 -10.94 13.92 -0.77
C THR A 161 -11.08 12.46 -0.38
N LEU A 162 -10.88 12.16 0.90
CA LEU A 162 -11.13 10.84 1.48
C LEU A 162 -12.28 10.96 2.48
N ASP A 163 -13.28 10.12 2.33
CA ASP A 163 -14.40 10.00 3.26
C ASP A 163 -14.11 8.84 4.23
N ILE A 164 -14.02 9.15 5.52
CA ILE A 164 -13.58 8.24 6.56
C ILE A 164 -14.77 7.91 7.47
N SER A 165 -14.91 6.63 7.76
CA SER A 165 -15.72 6.15 8.87
C SER A 165 -14.76 5.68 9.97
N GLU A 166 -14.69 6.43 11.07
CA GLU A 166 -13.73 6.12 12.17
C GLU A 166 -14.18 4.91 13.00
N GLY A 167 -15.48 4.70 13.12
CA GLY A 167 -16.06 3.66 13.99
C GLY A 167 -15.83 3.94 15.47
N ASN A 168 -15.92 2.91 16.29
CA ASN A 168 -15.70 3.02 17.73
C ASN A 168 -14.24 2.84 18.10
N LYS A 169 -13.82 3.48 19.21
CA LYS A 169 -12.52 3.26 19.80
C LYS A 169 -12.59 2.06 20.75
N TYR A 170 -11.70 1.08 20.55
CA TYR A 170 -11.66 -0.16 21.29
C TYR A 170 -10.54 -0.19 22.34
N TYR A 171 -10.83 -0.86 23.45
CA TYR A 171 -9.92 -1.10 24.55
C TYR A 171 -9.84 -2.59 24.87
N ILE A 172 -8.68 -3.04 25.32
CA ILE A 172 -8.49 -4.42 25.78
C ILE A 172 -9.18 -4.57 27.15
N ARG A 173 -10.17 -5.44 27.21
CA ARG A 173 -10.89 -5.75 28.45
C ARG A 173 -10.19 -6.87 29.24
N ASN A 174 -9.72 -7.89 28.51
CA ASN A 174 -9.04 -9.04 29.09
C ASN A 174 -8.02 -9.61 28.11
N VAL A 175 -6.95 -10.21 28.65
CA VAL A 175 -5.99 -11.03 27.88
C VAL A 175 -5.91 -12.38 28.58
N SER A 176 -6.17 -13.46 27.85
CA SER A 176 -6.03 -14.83 28.33
C SER A 176 -5.04 -15.61 27.47
N TRP A 177 -4.35 -16.56 28.07
CA TRP A 177 -3.37 -17.42 27.42
C TRP A 177 -3.83 -18.87 27.49
N ILE A 178 -3.73 -19.62 26.42
CA ILE A 178 -4.16 -21.02 26.34
C ILE A 178 -3.07 -21.83 25.63
N GLY A 179 -2.70 -22.97 26.22
CA GLY A 179 -1.75 -23.92 25.63
C GLY A 179 -0.27 -23.63 25.90
N ASN A 180 0.01 -22.66 26.79
CA ASN A 180 1.37 -22.30 27.21
C ASN A 180 1.82 -23.13 28.39
N SER A 181 2.35 -24.32 28.14
CA SER A 181 2.86 -25.21 29.20
C SER A 181 4.35 -25.03 29.48
N VAL A 182 5.11 -24.47 28.55
CA VAL A 182 6.56 -24.22 28.69
C VAL A 182 6.85 -22.95 29.47
N TYR A 183 6.04 -21.91 29.27
CA TYR A 183 6.18 -20.63 29.97
C TYR A 183 4.96 -20.33 30.83
N GLU A 184 5.22 -19.78 32.01
CA GLU A 184 4.15 -19.32 32.88
C GLU A 184 3.36 -18.15 32.26
N THR A 185 2.05 -18.14 32.48
CA THR A 185 1.15 -17.09 31.95
C THR A 185 1.62 -15.68 32.33
N ASP A 186 2.10 -15.48 33.55
CA ASP A 186 2.58 -14.18 34.03
C ASP A 186 3.86 -13.71 33.30
N GLU A 187 4.71 -14.65 32.89
CA GLU A 187 5.91 -14.35 32.12
C GLU A 187 5.55 -13.87 30.72
N LEU A 188 4.69 -14.61 30.02
CA LEU A 188 4.20 -14.23 28.71
C LEU A 188 3.44 -12.91 28.75
N ALA A 189 2.60 -12.69 29.74
CA ALA A 189 1.85 -11.46 29.92
C ALA A 189 2.76 -10.24 30.12
N ARG A 190 3.82 -10.37 30.95
CA ARG A 190 4.81 -9.30 31.13
C ARG A 190 5.56 -8.98 29.83
N MET A 191 5.98 -9.99 29.06
CA MET A 191 6.67 -9.80 27.81
C MET A 191 5.75 -9.19 26.74
N PHE A 192 4.50 -9.64 26.70
CA PHE A 192 3.50 -9.09 25.78
C PHE A 192 3.16 -7.64 26.14
N GLY A 193 3.09 -7.29 27.42
CA GLY A 193 2.92 -5.93 27.92
C GLY A 193 1.63 -5.24 27.43
N VAL A 194 0.57 -6.00 27.22
CA VAL A 194 -0.77 -5.51 26.94
C VAL A 194 -1.67 -5.84 28.12
N GLU A 195 -2.20 -4.82 28.77
CA GLU A 195 -2.96 -4.94 30.00
C GLU A 195 -4.43 -4.54 29.78
N LYS A 196 -5.27 -4.91 30.72
CA LYS A 196 -6.65 -4.44 30.79
C LYS A 196 -6.70 -2.91 30.77
N GLY A 197 -7.54 -2.35 29.91
CA GLY A 197 -7.68 -0.90 29.70
C GLY A 197 -6.72 -0.32 28.65
N SER A 198 -5.77 -1.11 28.16
CA SER A 198 -4.91 -0.69 27.03
C SER A 198 -5.76 -0.37 25.80
N ILE A 199 -5.36 0.65 25.06
CA ILE A 199 -5.96 0.92 23.76
C ILE A 199 -5.63 -0.25 22.82
N TYR A 200 -6.62 -0.72 22.07
CA TYR A 200 -6.40 -1.71 21.03
C TYR A 200 -5.43 -1.17 19.98
N ASP A 201 -4.30 -1.83 19.79
CA ASP A 201 -3.30 -1.54 18.76
C ASP A 201 -2.84 -2.85 18.13
N LYS A 202 -3.54 -3.26 17.05
CA LYS A 202 -3.27 -4.53 16.36
C LYS A 202 -1.81 -4.65 15.95
N LYS A 203 -1.23 -3.61 15.38
CA LYS A 203 0.14 -3.61 14.90
C LYS A 203 1.14 -3.86 16.03
N SER A 204 1.00 -3.13 17.13
CA SER A 204 1.85 -3.29 18.31
C SER A 204 1.71 -4.68 18.92
N MET A 205 0.47 -5.17 19.08
CA MET A 205 0.19 -6.50 19.61
C MET A 205 0.81 -7.61 18.74
N TYR A 206 0.57 -7.57 17.43
CA TYR A 206 1.06 -8.59 16.49
C TYR A 206 2.59 -8.58 16.37
N LYS A 207 3.21 -7.40 16.47
CA LYS A 207 4.67 -7.28 16.53
C LYS A 207 5.24 -7.94 17.80
N ARG A 208 4.64 -7.70 18.98
CA ARG A 208 5.06 -8.31 20.24
C ARG A 208 4.80 -9.82 20.29
N LEU A 209 3.75 -10.29 19.67
CA LEU A 209 3.51 -11.72 19.48
C LEU A 209 4.49 -12.33 18.47
N GLY A 210 5.01 -11.54 17.52
CA GLY A 210 5.90 -12.01 16.44
C GLY A 210 5.16 -12.81 15.39
N ILE A 211 4.04 -12.28 14.87
CA ILE A 211 3.17 -13.03 13.94
C ILE A 211 2.86 -12.23 12.66
N GLY A 212 2.53 -12.98 11.60
CA GLY A 212 2.11 -12.43 10.32
C GLY A 212 3.17 -11.54 9.68
N ALA A 213 2.75 -10.45 9.07
CA ALA A 213 3.62 -9.46 8.41
C ALA A 213 4.51 -8.67 9.40
N TYR A 214 4.26 -8.78 10.70
CA TYR A 214 5.02 -8.11 11.76
C TYR A 214 6.05 -9.02 12.44
N TYR A 215 6.22 -10.26 11.96
CA TYR A 215 7.27 -11.16 12.44
C TYR A 215 8.65 -10.66 11.99
N ASN A 216 9.56 -10.54 12.95
CA ASN A 216 10.97 -10.25 12.69
C ASN A 216 11.82 -11.17 13.59
N PRO A 217 12.69 -12.04 13.00
CA PRO A 217 13.51 -12.95 13.78
C PRO A 217 14.55 -12.23 14.67
N ASP A 218 14.91 -11.00 14.34
CA ASP A 218 15.92 -10.23 15.06
C ASP A 218 15.32 -9.36 16.19
N GLU A 219 13.99 -9.34 16.35
CA GLU A 219 13.33 -8.54 17.39
C GLU A 219 12.70 -9.44 18.47
N PRO A 220 12.75 -9.02 19.76
CA PRO A 220 12.08 -9.75 20.84
C PRO A 220 10.59 -9.90 20.58
N SER A 221 10.09 -11.14 20.64
CA SER A 221 8.67 -11.47 20.50
C SER A 221 8.35 -12.80 21.17
N ILE A 222 7.06 -13.05 21.43
CA ILE A 222 6.63 -14.35 22.00
C ILE A 222 7.04 -15.51 21.07
N THR A 223 6.88 -15.38 19.76
CA THR A 223 7.29 -16.40 18.80
C THR A 223 8.80 -16.67 18.87
N ASN A 224 9.64 -15.63 18.98
CA ASN A 224 11.08 -15.81 19.07
C ASN A 224 11.49 -16.42 20.41
N LEU A 225 10.83 -16.06 21.51
CA LEU A 225 11.04 -16.68 22.81
C LEU A 225 10.93 -18.24 22.75
N TYR A 226 9.87 -18.74 22.09
CA TYR A 226 9.69 -20.19 21.89
C TYR A 226 10.73 -20.78 20.94
N LYS A 227 11.02 -20.11 19.83
CA LYS A 227 11.99 -20.60 18.83
C LYS A 227 13.41 -20.67 19.37
N ASP A 228 13.82 -19.69 20.19
CA ASP A 228 15.14 -19.66 20.83
C ASP A 228 15.35 -20.81 21.81
N GLN A 229 14.27 -21.36 22.37
CA GLN A 229 14.29 -22.57 23.19
C GLN A 229 14.10 -23.87 22.40
N GLY A 230 14.18 -23.81 21.06
CA GLY A 230 14.10 -24.97 20.19
C GLY A 230 12.68 -25.40 19.80
N TYR A 231 11.65 -24.66 20.18
CA TYR A 231 10.27 -24.91 19.73
C TYR A 231 10.01 -24.32 18.34
N LEU A 232 10.73 -24.84 17.33
CA LEU A 232 10.79 -24.28 16.00
C LEU A 232 9.44 -24.30 15.24
N THR A 233 8.53 -25.17 15.65
CA THR A 233 7.19 -25.32 15.06
C THR A 233 6.10 -24.64 15.87
N SER A 234 6.46 -23.85 16.88
CA SER A 234 5.50 -23.13 17.68
C SER A 234 4.69 -22.14 16.84
N GLN A 235 3.40 -22.00 17.18
CA GLN A 235 2.48 -21.09 16.54
C GLN A 235 1.73 -20.30 17.61
N ILE A 236 1.59 -18.99 17.37
CA ILE A 236 0.84 -18.07 18.25
C ILE A 236 -0.36 -17.57 17.45
N ASP A 237 -1.56 -17.81 17.96
CA ASP A 237 -2.82 -17.46 17.33
C ASP A 237 -3.70 -16.61 18.27
N PRO A 238 -3.73 -15.28 18.08
CA PRO A 238 -4.58 -14.40 18.86
C PRO A 238 -6.01 -14.39 18.30
N ALA A 239 -6.98 -14.75 19.13
CA ALA A 239 -8.41 -14.62 18.85
C ALA A 239 -8.96 -13.35 19.54
N GLU A 240 -9.59 -12.48 18.74
CA GLU A 240 -10.21 -11.23 19.19
C GLU A 240 -11.72 -11.45 19.36
N ILE A 241 -12.24 -11.26 20.57
CA ILE A 241 -13.65 -11.39 20.90
C ILE A 241 -14.18 -9.99 21.24
N ILE A 242 -15.04 -9.45 20.39
CA ILE A 242 -15.65 -8.14 20.61
C ILE A 242 -16.74 -8.25 21.66
N ILE A 243 -16.65 -7.43 22.70
CA ILE A 243 -17.60 -7.36 23.81
C ILE A 243 -18.24 -5.98 23.85
N GLY A 244 -19.53 -5.93 23.58
CA GLY A 244 -20.27 -4.67 23.54
C GLY A 244 -19.80 -3.76 22.39
N LYS A 245 -19.65 -2.46 22.67
CA LYS A 245 -19.39 -1.45 21.63
C LYS A 245 -17.91 -1.03 21.48
N ASP A 246 -17.10 -1.25 22.53
CA ASP A 246 -15.77 -0.64 22.68
C ASP A 246 -14.72 -1.53 23.36
N SER A 247 -15.05 -2.78 23.63
CA SER A 247 -14.19 -3.68 24.39
C SER A 247 -13.82 -4.94 23.62
N ILE A 248 -12.59 -5.40 23.79
CA ILE A 248 -12.06 -6.63 23.19
C ILE A 248 -11.46 -7.51 24.28
N ASP A 249 -11.86 -8.78 24.31
CA ASP A 249 -11.12 -9.84 24.97
C ASP A 249 -10.16 -10.45 23.94
N LEU A 250 -8.90 -10.57 24.32
CA LEU A 250 -7.87 -11.20 23.52
C LEU A 250 -7.52 -12.56 24.12
N GLU A 251 -7.78 -13.63 23.40
CA GLU A 251 -7.38 -14.98 23.74
C GLU A 251 -6.18 -15.39 22.88
N VAL A 252 -5.01 -15.48 23.52
CA VAL A 252 -3.77 -15.87 22.83
C VAL A 252 -3.57 -17.38 22.97
N ARG A 253 -3.74 -18.09 21.87
CA ARG A 253 -3.55 -19.55 21.79
C ARG A 253 -2.12 -19.85 21.40
N VAL A 254 -1.47 -20.70 22.16
CA VAL A 254 -0.10 -21.13 21.94
C VAL A 254 -0.10 -22.61 21.56
N PHE A 255 0.45 -22.92 20.40
CA PHE A 255 0.71 -24.29 19.97
C PHE A 255 2.23 -24.48 20.01
N GLU A 256 2.74 -25.08 21.08
CA GLU A 256 4.18 -25.13 21.37
C GLU A 256 4.94 -26.07 20.39
N GLY A 257 4.30 -27.18 20.01
CA GLY A 257 4.93 -28.20 19.17
C GLY A 257 5.99 -29.02 19.91
N LYS A 258 6.94 -29.61 19.17
CA LYS A 258 8.05 -30.39 19.72
C LYS A 258 9.28 -29.49 19.89
N GLN A 259 10.03 -29.72 20.97
CA GLN A 259 11.34 -29.11 21.16
C GLN A 259 12.39 -29.87 20.33
N PHE A 260 13.23 -29.14 19.62
CA PHE A 260 14.36 -29.64 18.86
C PHE A 260 15.66 -29.26 19.59
N THR A 261 16.52 -30.23 19.83
CA THR A 261 17.86 -30.01 20.36
C THR A 261 18.89 -30.35 19.29
N ILE A 262 19.90 -29.50 19.15
CA ILE A 262 21.03 -29.76 18.28
C ILE A 262 22.05 -30.54 19.09
N ASN A 263 22.39 -31.76 18.65
CA ASN A 263 23.46 -32.59 19.22
C ASN A 263 24.79 -32.25 18.59
#